data_8a58b7fe1628ea29b717d395a81541f1
#
_entry.id   8a58b7fe1628ea29b717d395a81541f1
#
_cell.length_a   1.000
_cell.length_b   1.000
_cell.length_c   1.000
_cell.angle_alpha   90.00
_cell.angle_beta   90.00
_cell.angle_gamma   90.00
#
_symmetry.space_group_name_H-M   'P 1'
#
loop_
_entity.id
_entity.type
_entity.pdbx_description
1 polymer ?
#
loop_
_entity_poly.entity_id
_entity_poly.type
_entity_poly.pdbx_seq_one_letter_code
_entity_poly.pdbx_strand_id
1 'polypeptide(L)'
;YMSIIVSVHARQILDSRGNPTVEVDVMTENGFLGRAAVPSGASTGEYEAVELRDGGKSYMGKGVLKAVANVNDIIAEEIVGMDVFEQNLIDKTMIELDGTPNKSKLGANAILGVSLAVARAAAEELGLPLYRYVGGVSAHTLPVPMMNIINAGAHSDAPIAFQEFMIMPVNAKNFSQAIQMGSEVFHNLKKVLHKKGLSTAVGDEGGFAPNFKDIEDALDSIKEAVKEAGYKWGEDIKIALDCASSEFYKNGKYDYTIFEGAKGKVRTSAEQAEYLAELVAKYPIISIEDGMDQNDWDGWKLLTDKLGKKVQLVGDDLFVTNVSILERGIAKGIANSILIKVNQIGTLSETIAAVDMANRAGYTAVMSHRSGETEDNTIADLAVALNTGQIKTGSASRSDRMAKYNQLLRIEESLGSVAYYPKEKAFNVKN
;
A
#
# COMPACT_ATOMS: atom_id res chain seq x y z
N TYR A 1 -14.59 30.88 -6.57
CA TYR A 1 -15.68 29.93 -6.45
C TYR A 1 -15.56 29.22 -5.11
N MET A 2 -16.62 29.15 -4.37
CA MET A 2 -16.70 28.55 -3.03
C MET A 2 -17.93 27.64 -3.01
N SER A 3 -17.82 26.47 -2.37
CA SER A 3 -18.94 25.58 -2.14
C SER A 3 -18.86 25.01 -0.72
N ILE A 4 -19.94 25.23 0.03
CA ILE A 4 -19.96 24.90 1.46
C ILE A 4 -20.36 23.46 1.69
N ILE A 5 -19.68 22.80 2.63
CA ILE A 5 -20.07 21.50 3.15
C ILE A 5 -21.34 21.66 3.99
N VAL A 6 -22.42 20.99 3.59
CA VAL A 6 -23.72 21.07 4.30
C VAL A 6 -24.00 19.80 5.13
N SER A 7 -23.33 18.68 4.84
CA SER A 7 -23.54 17.42 5.58
C SER A 7 -22.27 16.57 5.58
N VAL A 8 -22.02 15.97 6.73
CA VAL A 8 -20.99 14.93 6.92
C VAL A 8 -21.64 13.79 7.69
N HIS A 9 -21.64 12.60 7.10
CA HIS A 9 -22.28 11.45 7.70
C HIS A 9 -21.40 10.20 7.57
N ALA A 10 -21.11 9.54 8.67
CA ALA A 10 -20.38 8.28 8.70
C ALA A 10 -21.30 7.11 9.03
N ARG A 11 -20.93 5.94 8.52
CA ARG A 11 -21.53 4.65 8.84
C ARG A 11 -20.47 3.57 8.98
N GLN A 12 -20.85 2.51 9.68
CA GLN A 12 -20.08 1.28 9.72
C GLN A 12 -20.45 0.40 8.54
N ILE A 13 -19.45 -0.05 7.79
CA ILE A 13 -19.58 -1.05 6.73
C ILE A 13 -18.64 -2.21 7.01
N LEU A 14 -18.66 -3.25 6.18
CA LEU A 14 -17.71 -4.38 6.29
C LEU A 14 -16.64 -4.29 5.22
N ASP A 15 -15.41 -4.61 5.62
CA ASP A 15 -14.27 -4.75 4.71
C ASP A 15 -14.18 -6.13 4.05
N SER A 16 -13.16 -6.36 3.23
CA SER A 16 -12.91 -7.60 2.50
C SER A 16 -12.66 -8.83 3.39
N ARG A 17 -12.38 -8.62 4.68
CA ARG A 17 -12.22 -9.68 5.68
C ARG A 17 -13.48 -9.90 6.52
N GLY A 18 -14.56 -9.16 6.24
CA GLY A 18 -15.78 -9.18 7.05
C GLY A 18 -15.66 -8.44 8.37
N ASN A 19 -14.66 -7.58 8.54
CA ASN A 19 -14.49 -6.74 9.70
C ASN A 19 -15.10 -5.35 9.48
N PRO A 20 -15.65 -4.71 10.51
CA PRO A 20 -16.16 -3.35 10.41
C PRO A 20 -15.09 -2.34 10.01
N THR A 21 -15.48 -1.38 9.20
CA THR A 21 -14.70 -0.19 8.86
C THR A 21 -15.61 1.02 8.66
N VAL A 22 -15.01 2.21 8.62
CA VAL A 22 -15.72 3.49 8.50
C VAL A 22 -15.90 3.86 7.03
N GLU A 23 -17.12 4.27 6.67
CA GLU A 23 -17.41 4.93 5.40
C GLU A 23 -18.03 6.31 5.69
N VAL A 24 -17.62 7.34 4.97
CA VAL A 24 -18.07 8.72 5.16
C VAL A 24 -18.64 9.27 3.86
N ASP A 25 -19.77 9.96 3.98
CA ASP A 25 -20.38 10.79 2.95
C ASP A 25 -20.21 12.26 3.32
N VAL A 26 -19.74 13.08 2.38
CA VAL A 26 -19.70 14.54 2.48
C VAL A 26 -20.53 15.11 1.34
N MET A 27 -21.45 16.03 1.66
CA MET A 27 -22.31 16.68 0.67
C MET A 27 -22.08 18.18 0.66
N THR A 28 -22.00 18.76 -0.53
CA THR A 28 -21.91 20.21 -0.74
C THR A 28 -23.29 20.86 -0.88
N GLU A 29 -23.34 22.17 -0.71
CA GLU A 29 -24.59 22.95 -0.87
C GLU A 29 -25.23 22.82 -2.27
N ASN A 30 -24.43 22.50 -3.28
CA ASN A 30 -24.90 22.26 -4.65
C ASN A 30 -25.32 20.80 -4.91
N GLY A 31 -25.31 19.95 -3.88
CA GLY A 31 -25.80 18.57 -3.93
C GLY A 31 -24.79 17.55 -4.44
N PHE A 32 -23.52 17.90 -4.52
CA PHE A 32 -22.47 16.94 -4.88
C PHE A 32 -22.05 16.11 -3.68
N LEU A 33 -21.95 14.80 -3.89
CA LEU A 33 -21.63 13.81 -2.87
C LEU A 33 -20.22 13.25 -3.09
N GLY A 34 -19.39 13.30 -2.04
CA GLY A 34 -18.15 12.54 -1.96
C GLY A 34 -18.29 11.40 -0.94
N ARG A 35 -17.93 10.19 -1.33
CA ARG A 35 -17.95 9.01 -0.46
C ARG A 35 -16.58 8.37 -0.41
N ALA A 36 -16.12 8.01 0.77
CA ALA A 36 -14.86 7.28 0.96
C ALA A 36 -14.99 6.23 2.07
N ALA A 37 -14.39 5.08 1.87
CA ALA A 37 -14.28 4.01 2.84
C ALA A 37 -12.81 3.83 3.25
N VAL A 38 -12.59 3.52 4.52
CA VAL A 38 -11.26 3.45 5.12
C VAL A 38 -10.73 2.01 5.09
N PRO A 39 -9.49 1.78 4.62
CA PRO A 39 -8.86 0.46 4.71
C PRO A 39 -8.36 0.14 6.12
N SER A 40 -8.06 -1.14 6.38
CA SER A 40 -7.61 -1.63 7.69
C SER A 40 -6.47 -2.65 7.53
N GLY A 41 -5.40 -2.49 8.31
CA GLY A 41 -4.26 -3.42 8.28
C GLY A 41 -4.47 -4.67 9.13
N ALA A 42 -3.83 -5.78 8.72
CA ALA A 42 -3.67 -6.98 9.55
C ALA A 42 -2.35 -6.92 10.33
N SER A 43 -1.27 -6.63 9.63
CA SER A 43 0.03 -6.29 10.22
C SER A 43 0.15 -4.77 10.28
N THR A 44 0.54 -4.22 11.44
CA THR A 44 0.59 -2.78 11.67
C THR A 44 1.95 -2.39 12.26
N GLY A 45 2.52 -1.30 11.73
CA GLY A 45 3.73 -0.70 12.29
C GLY A 45 3.46 -0.10 13.69
N GLU A 46 4.45 -0.17 14.54
CA GLU A 46 4.36 0.31 15.94
C GLU A 46 3.97 1.79 16.04
N TYR A 47 4.37 2.58 15.04
CA TYR A 47 4.20 4.05 15.03
C TYR A 47 3.07 4.54 14.13
N GLU A 48 2.20 3.65 13.65
CA GLU A 48 1.01 4.06 12.89
C GLU A 48 0.05 4.91 13.71
N ALA A 49 -0.67 5.80 13.05
CA ALA A 49 -1.81 6.48 13.65
C ALA A 49 -2.88 5.45 14.09
N VAL A 50 -3.61 5.78 15.15
CA VAL A 50 -4.51 4.82 15.81
C VAL A 50 -5.78 4.61 15.02
N GLU A 51 -6.03 3.36 14.63
CA GLU A 51 -7.33 2.89 14.19
C GLU A 51 -8.21 2.67 15.42
N LEU A 52 -9.24 3.51 15.59
CA LEU A 52 -10.11 3.42 16.75
C LEU A 52 -11.11 2.29 16.60
N ARG A 53 -11.04 1.32 17.51
CA ARG A 53 -11.95 0.17 17.63
C ARG A 53 -12.75 0.25 18.93
N ASP A 54 -13.98 -0.28 18.89
CA ASP A 54 -14.90 -0.19 20.03
C ASP A 54 -14.48 -1.03 21.22
N GLY A 55 -13.79 -2.16 20.97
CA GLY A 55 -13.59 -3.17 21.99
C GLY A 55 -14.88 -3.95 22.31
N GLY A 56 -14.91 -4.62 23.44
CA GLY A 56 -16.09 -5.38 23.86
C GLY A 56 -16.33 -6.66 23.06
N LYS A 57 -17.60 -7.09 22.97
CA LYS A 57 -17.97 -8.37 22.35
C LYS A 57 -18.39 -8.26 20.89
N SER A 58 -19.03 -7.16 20.51
CA SER A 58 -19.51 -6.96 19.13
C SER A 58 -18.38 -7.01 18.14
N TYR A 59 -18.53 -7.80 17.07
CA TYR A 59 -17.48 -8.04 16.09
C TYR A 59 -16.14 -8.44 16.71
N MET A 60 -16.17 -9.14 17.82
CA MET A 60 -14.96 -9.54 18.58
C MET A 60 -14.06 -8.36 18.95
N GLY A 61 -14.68 -7.22 19.30
CA GLY A 61 -14.00 -5.99 19.66
C GLY A 61 -13.61 -5.09 18.49
N LYS A 62 -13.88 -5.50 17.25
CA LYS A 62 -13.44 -4.79 16.04
C LYS A 62 -14.47 -3.78 15.49
N GLY A 63 -15.60 -3.55 16.18
CA GLY A 63 -16.56 -2.52 15.79
C GLY A 63 -15.92 -1.13 15.69
N VAL A 64 -16.55 -0.22 14.91
CA VAL A 64 -16.06 1.15 14.68
C VAL A 64 -17.12 2.21 15.00
N LEU A 65 -18.13 1.88 15.82
CA LEU A 65 -19.20 2.81 16.14
C LEU A 65 -18.72 4.03 16.93
N LYS A 66 -17.67 3.92 17.74
CA LYS A 66 -17.04 5.08 18.39
C LYS A 66 -16.43 6.05 17.36
N ALA A 67 -15.73 5.52 16.38
CA ALA A 67 -15.17 6.33 15.28
C ALA A 67 -16.30 6.98 14.44
N VAL A 68 -17.36 6.22 14.16
CA VAL A 68 -18.56 6.74 13.46
C VAL A 68 -19.20 7.88 14.26
N ALA A 69 -19.39 7.72 15.56
CA ALA A 69 -19.91 8.77 16.43
C ALA A 69 -19.00 10.00 16.46
N ASN A 70 -17.68 9.82 16.49
CA ASN A 70 -16.73 10.92 16.43
C ASN A 70 -16.85 11.73 15.14
N VAL A 71 -17.14 11.10 14.02
CA VAL A 71 -17.45 11.81 12.76
C VAL A 71 -18.77 12.55 12.87
N ASN A 72 -19.84 11.87 13.25
CA ASN A 72 -21.20 12.40 13.20
C ASN A 72 -21.48 13.49 14.25
N ASP A 73 -20.89 13.36 15.45
CA ASP A 73 -21.21 14.24 16.59
C ASP A 73 -20.12 15.27 16.88
N ILE A 74 -18.88 15.07 16.41
CA ILE A 74 -17.75 15.97 16.73
C ILE A 74 -17.18 16.59 15.48
N ILE A 75 -16.68 15.80 14.52
CA ILE A 75 -16.03 16.34 13.31
C ILE A 75 -17.05 17.08 12.44
N ALA A 76 -18.23 16.52 12.24
CA ALA A 76 -19.27 17.15 11.42
C ALA A 76 -19.66 18.54 11.95
N GLU A 77 -19.73 18.70 13.27
CA GLU A 77 -20.08 19.99 13.90
C GLU A 77 -19.05 21.09 13.58
N GLU A 78 -17.78 20.72 13.46
CA GLU A 78 -16.68 21.66 13.18
C GLU A 78 -16.52 21.99 11.69
N ILE A 79 -16.73 21.03 10.78
CA ILE A 79 -16.40 21.23 9.37
C ILE A 79 -17.62 21.59 8.49
N VAL A 80 -18.85 21.35 8.93
CA VAL A 80 -20.05 21.84 8.24
C VAL A 80 -19.99 23.39 8.21
N GLY A 81 -20.19 23.96 7.02
CA GLY A 81 -20.02 25.39 6.79
C GLY A 81 -18.64 25.80 6.24
N MET A 82 -17.67 24.91 6.25
CA MET A 82 -16.36 25.15 5.61
C MET A 82 -16.47 24.98 4.08
N ASP A 83 -15.59 25.68 3.36
CA ASP A 83 -15.45 25.48 1.91
C ASP A 83 -14.83 24.12 1.62
N VAL A 84 -15.50 23.32 0.78
CA VAL A 84 -15.06 21.95 0.42
C VAL A 84 -13.70 21.93 -0.26
N PHE A 85 -13.26 23.03 -0.86
CA PHE A 85 -11.95 23.15 -1.54
C PHE A 85 -10.78 23.43 -0.59
N GLU A 86 -11.07 23.76 0.66
CA GLU A 86 -10.03 24.04 1.67
C GLU A 86 -9.50 22.76 2.36
N GLN A 87 -9.03 21.79 1.55
CA GLN A 87 -8.56 20.49 2.04
C GLN A 87 -7.57 20.60 3.18
N ASN A 88 -6.54 21.43 3.03
CA ASN A 88 -5.51 21.58 4.04
C ASN A 88 -6.04 22.17 5.35
N LEU A 89 -6.96 23.12 5.27
CA LEU A 89 -7.58 23.72 6.43
C LEU A 89 -8.50 22.72 7.14
N ILE A 90 -9.29 21.96 6.38
CA ILE A 90 -10.18 20.93 6.93
C ILE A 90 -9.37 19.84 7.64
N ASP A 91 -8.31 19.33 6.98
CA ASP A 91 -7.43 18.31 7.58
C ASP A 91 -6.73 18.83 8.84
N LYS A 92 -6.23 20.07 8.82
CA LYS A 92 -5.63 20.72 9.98
C LYS A 92 -6.64 20.86 11.12
N THR A 93 -7.87 21.28 10.82
CA THR A 93 -8.95 21.41 11.83
C THR A 93 -9.21 20.08 12.52
N MET A 94 -9.28 18.99 11.77
CA MET A 94 -9.49 17.63 12.34
C MET A 94 -8.31 17.18 13.19
N ILE A 95 -7.08 17.47 12.77
CA ILE A 95 -5.86 17.14 13.53
C ILE A 95 -5.84 17.89 14.85
N GLU A 96 -6.14 19.18 14.85
CA GLU A 96 -6.22 20.02 16.04
C GLU A 96 -7.35 19.61 16.99
N LEU A 97 -8.49 19.20 16.42
CA LEU A 97 -9.65 18.71 17.17
C LEU A 97 -9.33 17.40 17.91
N ASP A 98 -8.55 16.51 17.30
CA ASP A 98 -8.03 15.32 17.95
C ASP A 98 -7.02 15.69 19.04
N GLY A 99 -6.04 16.55 18.74
CA GLY A 99 -5.08 17.10 19.67
C GLY A 99 -4.04 16.11 20.22
N THR A 100 -4.00 14.87 19.68
CA THR A 100 -3.00 13.86 20.08
C THR A 100 -1.98 13.62 18.95
N PRO A 101 -0.77 13.14 19.26
CA PRO A 101 0.27 12.94 18.24
C PRO A 101 -0.09 11.87 17.19
N ASN A 102 -0.93 10.90 17.56
CA ASN A 102 -1.23 9.72 16.76
C ASN A 102 -2.73 9.53 16.46
N LYS A 103 -3.53 10.59 16.59
CA LYS A 103 -4.98 10.57 16.34
C LYS A 103 -5.76 9.58 17.23
N SER A 104 -5.28 9.34 18.45
CA SER A 104 -5.87 8.37 19.38
C SER A 104 -7.22 8.80 19.98
N LYS A 105 -7.53 10.09 19.97
CA LYS A 105 -8.80 10.62 20.54
C LYS A 105 -10.00 10.37 19.61
N LEU A 106 -9.88 10.78 18.36
CA LEU A 106 -10.95 10.66 17.37
C LEU A 106 -10.84 9.38 16.53
N GLY A 107 -9.63 8.89 16.33
CA GLY A 107 -9.30 7.79 15.46
C GLY A 107 -8.84 8.23 14.06
N ALA A 108 -7.74 7.67 13.58
CA ALA A 108 -7.26 7.92 12.23
C ALA A 108 -8.28 7.47 11.18
N ASN A 109 -9.02 6.41 11.44
CA ASN A 109 -10.09 5.93 10.56
C ASN A 109 -11.24 6.95 10.43
N ALA A 110 -11.66 7.59 11.52
CA ALA A 110 -12.66 8.66 11.49
C ALA A 110 -12.18 9.87 10.66
N ILE A 111 -10.98 10.35 10.97
CA ILE A 111 -10.37 11.51 10.30
C ILE A 111 -10.13 11.26 8.82
N LEU A 112 -9.57 10.10 8.46
CA LEU A 112 -9.27 9.75 7.08
C LEU A 112 -10.54 9.64 6.23
N GLY A 113 -11.58 9.00 6.75
CA GLY A 113 -12.84 8.88 6.04
C GLY A 113 -13.39 10.23 5.61
N VAL A 114 -13.36 11.20 6.52
CA VAL A 114 -13.77 12.58 6.22
C VAL A 114 -12.83 13.25 5.23
N SER A 115 -11.52 13.16 5.44
CA SER A 115 -10.52 13.80 4.58
C SER A 115 -10.65 13.36 3.12
N LEU A 116 -10.80 12.06 2.86
CA LEU A 116 -10.97 11.52 1.51
C LEU A 116 -12.35 11.84 0.92
N ALA A 117 -13.41 11.79 1.71
CA ALA A 117 -14.75 12.14 1.26
C ALA A 117 -14.86 13.62 0.86
N VAL A 118 -14.18 14.50 1.58
CA VAL A 118 -14.07 15.94 1.24
C VAL A 118 -13.40 16.11 -0.14
N ALA A 119 -12.27 15.44 -0.38
CA ALA A 119 -11.58 15.51 -1.66
C ALA A 119 -12.45 15.00 -2.82
N ARG A 120 -13.19 13.93 -2.61
CA ARG A 120 -14.12 13.41 -3.62
C ARG A 120 -15.28 14.36 -3.88
N ALA A 121 -15.88 14.95 -2.85
CA ALA A 121 -16.94 15.93 -3.01
C ALA A 121 -16.46 17.17 -3.77
N ALA A 122 -15.26 17.65 -3.47
CA ALA A 122 -14.65 18.78 -4.17
C ALA A 122 -14.39 18.47 -5.64
N ALA A 123 -13.90 17.28 -5.97
CA ALA A 123 -13.70 16.85 -7.35
C ALA A 123 -15.03 16.78 -8.12
N GLU A 124 -16.06 16.18 -7.53
CA GLU A 124 -17.42 16.12 -8.12
C GLU A 124 -17.99 17.53 -8.36
N GLU A 125 -17.83 18.43 -7.39
CA GLU A 125 -18.26 19.84 -7.48
C GLU A 125 -17.65 20.55 -8.71
N LEU A 126 -16.38 20.25 -9.02
CA LEU A 126 -15.68 20.84 -10.16
C LEU A 126 -15.88 20.04 -11.46
N GLY A 127 -16.58 18.91 -11.42
CA GLY A 127 -16.72 18.02 -12.58
C GLY A 127 -15.39 17.42 -13.03
N LEU A 128 -14.44 17.26 -12.11
CA LEU A 128 -13.11 16.67 -12.39
C LEU A 128 -13.01 15.27 -11.82
N PRO A 129 -12.31 14.35 -12.50
CA PRO A 129 -11.92 13.10 -11.88
C PRO A 129 -10.95 13.38 -10.71
N LEU A 130 -10.99 12.52 -9.68
CA LEU A 130 -10.21 12.76 -8.45
C LEU A 130 -8.70 12.91 -8.73
N TYR A 131 -8.13 12.10 -9.61
CA TYR A 131 -6.71 12.22 -9.93
C TYR A 131 -6.34 13.57 -10.52
N ARG A 132 -7.24 14.18 -11.29
CA ARG A 132 -7.02 15.50 -11.89
C ARG A 132 -7.18 16.61 -10.86
N TYR A 133 -8.19 16.50 -9.99
CA TYR A 133 -8.41 17.46 -8.91
C TYR A 133 -7.21 17.52 -7.96
N VAL A 134 -6.73 16.39 -7.50
CA VAL A 134 -5.61 16.32 -6.55
C VAL A 134 -4.26 16.58 -7.22
N GLY A 135 -4.02 16.02 -8.41
CA GLY A 135 -2.73 16.06 -9.08
C GLY A 135 -2.52 17.20 -10.07
N GLY A 136 -3.60 17.86 -10.48
CA GLY A 136 -3.52 18.94 -11.46
C GLY A 136 -3.21 18.44 -12.88
N VAL A 137 -2.69 19.35 -13.71
CA VAL A 137 -2.44 19.08 -15.14
C VAL A 137 -1.33 18.08 -15.42
N SER A 138 -0.44 17.86 -14.47
CA SER A 138 0.68 16.90 -14.61
C SER A 138 0.32 15.47 -14.24
N ALA A 139 -0.92 15.20 -13.81
CA ALA A 139 -1.37 13.87 -13.40
C ALA A 139 -1.71 13.00 -14.62
N HIS A 140 -0.69 12.36 -15.22
CA HIS A 140 -0.86 11.51 -16.42
C HIS A 140 -0.02 10.23 -16.40
N THR A 141 0.69 9.93 -15.29
CA THR A 141 1.54 8.74 -15.17
C THR A 141 0.78 7.61 -14.53
N LEU A 142 0.59 6.51 -15.24
CA LEU A 142 0.04 5.26 -14.70
C LEU A 142 1.12 4.54 -13.90
N PRO A 143 0.79 3.99 -12.71
CA PRO A 143 1.77 3.31 -11.89
C PRO A 143 2.10 1.90 -12.41
N VAL A 144 3.36 1.49 -12.29
CA VAL A 144 3.76 0.08 -12.46
C VAL A 144 3.19 -0.71 -11.27
N PRO A 145 2.40 -1.77 -11.50
CA PRO A 145 1.82 -2.55 -10.43
C PRO A 145 2.84 -3.51 -9.82
N MET A 146 2.87 -3.58 -8.49
CA MET A 146 3.46 -4.67 -7.71
C MET A 146 2.33 -5.64 -7.37
N MET A 147 2.21 -6.74 -8.14
CA MET A 147 1.11 -7.68 -7.98
C MET A 147 1.51 -8.80 -7.04
N ASN A 148 0.91 -8.85 -5.86
CA ASN A 148 1.19 -9.84 -4.82
C ASN A 148 0.65 -11.22 -5.24
N ILE A 149 1.48 -12.01 -5.91
CA ILE A 149 1.07 -13.27 -6.53
C ILE A 149 1.17 -14.46 -5.57
N ILE A 150 2.03 -14.37 -4.54
CA ILE A 150 2.19 -15.36 -3.47
C ILE A 150 2.18 -14.67 -2.11
N ASN A 151 1.30 -15.14 -1.23
CA ASN A 151 1.20 -14.75 0.16
C ASN A 151 1.85 -15.82 1.06
N ALA A 152 2.65 -15.38 2.04
CA ALA A 152 3.27 -16.26 3.03
C ALA A 152 3.44 -15.50 4.37
N GLY A 153 4.38 -15.87 5.22
CA GLY A 153 4.63 -15.22 6.49
C GLY A 153 3.38 -15.12 7.35
N ALA A 154 3.13 -13.96 7.93
CA ALA A 154 1.95 -13.70 8.75
C ALA A 154 0.62 -13.73 7.98
N HIS A 155 0.65 -13.70 6.64
CA HIS A 155 -0.53 -13.70 5.78
C HIS A 155 -0.98 -15.09 5.32
N SER A 156 -0.30 -16.16 5.73
CA SER A 156 -0.70 -17.54 5.42
C SER A 156 -0.06 -18.54 6.38
N ASP A 157 -0.49 -19.80 6.28
CA ASP A 157 0.11 -20.91 7.02
C ASP A 157 1.35 -21.52 6.32
N ALA A 158 1.83 -20.89 5.24
CA ALA A 158 3.00 -21.37 4.52
C ALA A 158 4.27 -21.22 5.39
N PRO A 159 5.15 -22.24 5.42
CA PRO A 159 6.35 -22.23 6.26
C PRO A 159 7.48 -21.38 5.66
N ILE A 160 7.20 -20.12 5.38
CA ILE A 160 8.09 -19.14 4.76
C ILE A 160 8.02 -17.84 5.55
N ALA A 161 9.17 -17.25 5.89
CA ALA A 161 9.22 -16.04 6.68
C ALA A 161 8.78 -14.79 5.91
N PHE A 162 9.10 -14.66 4.63
CA PHE A 162 8.71 -13.50 3.83
C PHE A 162 7.22 -13.48 3.55
N GLN A 163 6.63 -12.31 3.65
CA GLN A 163 5.18 -12.13 3.63
C GLN A 163 4.59 -12.10 2.23
N GLU A 164 5.26 -11.45 1.28
CA GLU A 164 4.74 -11.26 -0.07
C GLU A 164 5.82 -11.41 -1.14
N PHE A 165 5.41 -12.08 -2.22
CA PHE A 165 6.19 -12.22 -3.45
C PHE A 165 5.36 -11.58 -4.57
N MET A 166 5.91 -10.51 -5.14
CA MET A 166 5.19 -9.71 -6.13
C MET A 166 5.88 -9.76 -7.49
N ILE A 167 5.08 -9.75 -8.55
CA ILE A 167 5.56 -9.56 -9.91
C ILE A 167 5.33 -8.11 -10.35
N MET A 168 6.26 -7.59 -11.14
CA MET A 168 6.21 -6.25 -11.70
C MET A 168 6.39 -6.30 -13.22
N PRO A 169 5.34 -6.00 -14.02
CA PRO A 169 5.42 -5.97 -15.47
C PRO A 169 6.11 -4.68 -15.96
N VAL A 170 7.42 -4.61 -15.80
CA VAL A 170 8.22 -3.39 -16.06
C VAL A 170 8.42 -3.06 -17.54
N ASN A 171 8.21 -4.04 -18.44
CA ASN A 171 8.41 -3.83 -19.87
C ASN A 171 7.11 -3.80 -20.67
N ALA A 172 5.96 -3.62 -20.03
CA ALA A 172 4.70 -3.44 -20.73
C ALA A 172 4.66 -2.12 -21.53
N LYS A 173 3.91 -2.08 -22.60
CA LYS A 173 3.76 -0.87 -23.45
C LYS A 173 2.93 0.21 -22.76
N ASN A 174 1.94 -0.22 -21.97
CA ASN A 174 0.99 0.61 -21.27
C ASN A 174 0.45 -0.15 -20.05
N PHE A 175 -0.38 0.51 -19.26
CA PHE A 175 -0.94 -0.10 -18.06
C PHE A 175 -1.87 -1.29 -18.39
N SER A 176 -2.68 -1.18 -19.45
CA SER A 176 -3.56 -2.28 -19.89
C SER A 176 -2.77 -3.56 -20.18
N GLN A 177 -1.63 -3.43 -20.87
CA GLN A 177 -0.75 -4.59 -21.11
C GLN A 177 -0.10 -5.09 -19.83
N ALA A 178 0.26 -4.20 -18.91
CA ALA A 178 0.82 -4.60 -17.61
C ALA A 178 -0.16 -5.49 -16.84
N ILE A 179 -1.45 -5.14 -16.82
CA ILE A 179 -2.50 -5.93 -16.18
C ILE A 179 -2.73 -7.25 -16.91
N GLN A 180 -2.70 -7.25 -18.23
CA GLN A 180 -2.76 -8.48 -19.04
C GLN A 180 -1.61 -9.42 -18.66
N MET A 181 -0.38 -8.94 -18.65
CA MET A 181 0.80 -9.72 -18.26
C MET A 181 0.65 -10.30 -16.85
N GLY A 182 0.24 -9.48 -15.89
CA GLY A 182 0.00 -9.91 -14.52
C GLY A 182 -1.06 -11.00 -14.40
N SER A 183 -2.17 -10.85 -15.10
CA SER A 183 -3.26 -11.85 -15.14
C SER A 183 -2.81 -13.16 -15.77
N GLU A 184 -2.09 -13.09 -16.87
CA GLU A 184 -1.59 -14.30 -17.56
C GLU A 184 -0.56 -15.06 -16.70
N VAL A 185 0.34 -14.34 -16.02
CA VAL A 185 1.28 -14.98 -15.06
C VAL A 185 0.53 -15.58 -13.87
N PHE A 186 -0.46 -14.89 -13.33
CA PHE A 186 -1.31 -15.41 -12.26
C PHE A 186 -1.97 -16.74 -12.63
N HIS A 187 -2.61 -16.81 -13.79
CA HIS A 187 -3.26 -18.04 -14.24
C HIS A 187 -2.27 -19.17 -14.59
N ASN A 188 -1.09 -18.83 -15.09
CA ASN A 188 -0.05 -19.82 -15.31
C ASN A 188 0.56 -20.31 -13.99
N LEU A 189 0.71 -19.44 -12.98
CA LEU A 189 1.12 -19.88 -11.66
C LEU A 189 0.12 -20.84 -11.03
N LYS A 190 -1.17 -20.61 -11.20
CA LYS A 190 -2.21 -21.56 -10.77
C LYS A 190 -1.99 -22.95 -11.37
N LYS A 191 -1.65 -23.03 -12.67
CA LYS A 191 -1.33 -24.31 -13.35
C LYS A 191 -0.05 -24.94 -12.78
N VAL A 192 0.99 -24.16 -12.56
CA VAL A 192 2.26 -24.62 -11.97
C VAL A 192 2.02 -25.22 -10.59
N LEU A 193 1.27 -24.52 -9.73
CA LEU A 193 0.94 -25.00 -8.39
C LEU A 193 0.12 -26.29 -8.44
N HIS A 194 -0.86 -26.38 -9.33
CA HIS A 194 -1.66 -27.57 -9.51
C HIS A 194 -0.82 -28.77 -9.94
N LYS A 195 0.11 -28.59 -10.88
CA LYS A 195 1.06 -29.64 -11.29
C LYS A 195 1.93 -30.13 -10.14
N LYS A 196 2.30 -29.23 -9.21
CA LYS A 196 3.08 -29.56 -8.01
C LYS A 196 2.26 -30.18 -6.88
N GLY A 197 0.93 -30.32 -7.06
CA GLY A 197 0.03 -30.80 -6.00
C GLY A 197 -0.15 -29.80 -4.85
N LEU A 198 0.11 -28.52 -5.09
CA LEU A 198 -0.01 -27.45 -4.10
C LEU A 198 -1.36 -26.77 -4.17
N SER A 199 -1.78 -26.16 -3.04
CA SER A 199 -3.04 -25.41 -2.96
C SER A 199 -3.05 -24.21 -3.90
N THR A 200 -4.19 -23.96 -4.53
CA THR A 200 -4.48 -22.75 -5.32
C THR A 200 -5.48 -21.83 -4.63
N ALA A 201 -5.72 -22.03 -3.34
CA ALA A 201 -6.47 -21.09 -2.51
C ALA A 201 -5.71 -19.76 -2.39
N VAL A 202 -6.46 -18.67 -2.34
CA VAL A 202 -5.89 -17.31 -2.26
C VAL A 202 -6.03 -16.73 -0.86
N GLY A 203 -5.04 -15.92 -0.47
CA GLY A 203 -5.06 -15.16 0.77
C GLY A 203 -5.87 -13.86 0.66
N ASP A 204 -5.78 -13.03 1.70
CA ASP A 204 -6.54 -11.79 1.82
C ASP A 204 -6.29 -10.79 0.68
N GLU A 205 -5.10 -10.81 0.11
CA GLU A 205 -4.70 -9.89 -0.96
C GLU A 205 -4.78 -10.50 -2.37
N GLY A 206 -5.38 -11.69 -2.47
CA GLY A 206 -5.67 -12.35 -3.75
C GLY A 206 -4.52 -13.17 -4.33
N GLY A 207 -3.36 -13.23 -3.69
CA GLY A 207 -2.25 -14.12 -4.05
C GLY A 207 -2.46 -15.53 -3.55
N PHE A 208 -1.80 -16.50 -4.19
CA PHE A 208 -1.85 -17.89 -3.73
C PHE A 208 -1.08 -18.08 -2.41
N ALA A 209 -1.55 -19.00 -1.58
CA ALA A 209 -0.95 -19.27 -0.27
C ALA A 209 -0.62 -20.77 -0.11
N PRO A 210 0.20 -21.37 -1.00
CA PRO A 210 0.56 -22.78 -0.90
C PRO A 210 1.72 -23.03 0.07
N ASN A 211 1.87 -24.28 0.54
CA ASN A 211 2.98 -24.69 1.37
C ASN A 211 4.23 -24.99 0.53
N PHE A 212 4.95 -23.95 0.11
CA PHE A 212 6.26 -24.08 -0.50
C PHE A 212 7.29 -24.62 0.50
N LYS A 213 8.36 -25.22 -0.02
CA LYS A 213 9.45 -25.73 0.80
C LYS A 213 10.26 -24.62 1.46
N ASP A 214 10.52 -23.56 0.72
CA ASP A 214 11.33 -22.41 1.10
C ASP A 214 11.08 -21.22 0.17
N ILE A 215 11.77 -20.12 0.44
CA ILE A 215 11.67 -18.87 -0.34
C ILE A 215 12.06 -19.10 -1.81
N GLU A 216 13.10 -19.90 -2.07
CA GLU A 216 13.57 -20.16 -3.42
C GLU A 216 12.58 -21.01 -4.22
N ASP A 217 11.88 -21.97 -3.60
CA ASP A 217 10.83 -22.75 -4.24
C ASP A 217 9.66 -21.85 -4.71
N ALA A 218 9.32 -20.85 -3.90
CA ALA A 218 8.33 -19.84 -4.28
C ALA A 218 8.80 -19.02 -5.50
N LEU A 219 10.03 -18.52 -5.47
CA LEU A 219 10.61 -17.73 -6.57
C LEU A 219 10.77 -18.55 -7.86
N ASP A 220 11.21 -19.80 -7.75
CA ASP A 220 11.36 -20.69 -8.89
C ASP A 220 10.01 -21.04 -9.52
N SER A 221 8.95 -21.17 -8.71
CA SER A 221 7.59 -21.39 -9.20
C SER A 221 7.05 -20.18 -9.97
N ILE A 222 7.33 -18.98 -9.52
CA ILE A 222 6.99 -17.74 -10.24
C ILE A 222 7.77 -17.68 -11.56
N LYS A 223 9.06 -18.01 -11.56
CA LYS A 223 9.88 -18.05 -12.76
C LYS A 223 9.31 -19.00 -13.81
N GLU A 224 8.88 -20.18 -13.40
CA GLU A 224 8.23 -21.15 -14.28
C GLU A 224 6.93 -20.56 -14.88
N ALA A 225 6.09 -19.94 -14.05
CA ALA A 225 4.85 -19.33 -14.48
C ALA A 225 5.07 -18.19 -15.49
N VAL A 226 6.08 -17.35 -15.29
CA VAL A 226 6.45 -16.27 -16.21
C VAL A 226 6.86 -16.82 -17.57
N LYS A 227 7.68 -17.89 -17.58
CA LYS A 227 8.11 -18.56 -18.81
C LYS A 227 6.93 -19.23 -19.53
N GLU A 228 6.06 -19.92 -18.80
CA GLU A 228 4.87 -20.54 -19.38
C GLU A 228 3.88 -19.52 -19.95
N ALA A 229 3.84 -18.32 -19.38
CA ALA A 229 3.06 -17.20 -19.91
C ALA A 229 3.68 -16.57 -21.18
N GLY A 230 4.91 -16.95 -21.55
CA GLY A 230 5.60 -16.45 -22.74
C GLY A 230 6.38 -15.15 -22.51
N TYR A 231 6.62 -14.78 -21.26
CA TYR A 231 7.37 -13.58 -20.91
C TYR A 231 8.82 -13.88 -20.50
N LYS A 232 9.68 -12.89 -20.71
CA LYS A 232 11.11 -13.00 -20.37
C LYS A 232 11.35 -12.66 -18.90
N TRP A 233 11.85 -13.64 -18.17
CA TRP A 233 12.23 -13.49 -16.77
C TRP A 233 13.36 -12.46 -16.60
N GLY A 234 13.10 -11.45 -15.76
CA GLY A 234 14.05 -10.37 -15.46
C GLY A 234 14.08 -9.23 -16.48
N GLU A 235 13.48 -9.41 -17.66
CA GLU A 235 13.35 -8.35 -18.69
C GLU A 235 11.91 -7.80 -18.74
N ASP A 236 10.93 -8.66 -18.97
CA ASP A 236 9.51 -8.27 -19.02
C ASP A 236 8.90 -8.18 -17.62
N ILE A 237 9.26 -9.13 -16.77
CA ILE A 237 8.77 -9.27 -15.40
C ILE A 237 9.95 -9.27 -14.44
N LYS A 238 9.90 -8.38 -13.45
CA LYS A 238 10.82 -8.38 -12.30
C LYS A 238 10.05 -8.71 -11.02
N ILE A 239 10.79 -8.95 -9.95
CA ILE A 239 10.28 -9.37 -8.64
C ILE A 239 10.41 -8.24 -7.64
N ALA A 240 9.37 -8.07 -6.83
CA ALA A 240 9.41 -7.30 -5.60
C ALA A 240 9.09 -8.23 -4.42
N LEU A 241 9.76 -8.00 -3.30
CA LEU A 241 9.55 -8.74 -2.06
C LEU A 241 9.03 -7.79 -0.98
N ASP A 242 8.12 -8.29 -0.15
CA ASP A 242 7.86 -7.73 1.17
C ASP A 242 8.29 -8.77 2.20
N CYS A 243 9.39 -8.48 2.88
CA CYS A 243 9.93 -9.38 3.90
C CYS A 243 9.15 -9.28 5.21
N ALA A 244 8.52 -8.15 5.50
CA ALA A 244 7.86 -7.86 6.77
C ALA A 244 8.72 -8.30 7.97
N SER A 245 9.99 -7.86 7.98
CA SER A 245 11.02 -8.43 8.85
C SER A 245 10.77 -8.19 10.34
N SER A 246 9.92 -7.22 10.70
CA SER A 246 9.52 -7.01 12.10
C SER A 246 8.74 -8.19 12.68
N GLU A 247 8.07 -8.98 11.83
CA GLU A 247 7.32 -10.17 12.26
C GLU A 247 8.22 -11.33 12.75
N PHE A 248 9.47 -11.35 12.35
CA PHE A 248 10.44 -12.37 12.77
C PHE A 248 11.71 -11.80 13.41
N TYR A 249 11.70 -10.53 13.80
CA TYR A 249 12.78 -9.92 14.56
C TYR A 249 12.58 -10.12 16.06
N LYS A 250 13.49 -10.86 16.68
CA LYS A 250 13.39 -11.21 18.10
C LYS A 250 14.77 -11.22 18.75
N ASN A 251 14.88 -10.59 19.91
CA ASN A 251 16.12 -10.52 20.69
C ASN A 251 17.33 -10.01 19.88
N GLY A 252 17.10 -8.98 19.03
CA GLY A 252 18.14 -8.37 18.21
C GLY A 252 18.57 -9.21 17.00
N LYS A 253 17.83 -10.25 16.64
CA LYS A 253 18.14 -11.15 15.52
C LYS A 253 16.90 -11.43 14.68
N TYR A 254 17.12 -11.78 13.43
CA TYR A 254 16.11 -12.22 12.48
C TYR A 254 15.94 -13.72 12.59
N ASP A 255 14.89 -14.15 13.28
CA ASP A 255 14.61 -15.54 13.62
C ASP A 255 13.59 -16.16 12.66
N TYR A 256 14.09 -16.74 11.59
CA TYR A 256 13.26 -17.41 10.57
C TYR A 256 12.57 -18.66 11.11
N THR A 257 13.01 -19.22 12.25
CA THR A 257 12.38 -20.41 12.84
C THR A 257 10.93 -20.16 13.26
N ILE A 258 10.55 -18.89 13.48
CA ILE A 258 9.17 -18.49 13.83
C ILE A 258 8.17 -18.97 12.76
N PHE A 259 8.54 -18.86 11.48
CA PHE A 259 7.71 -19.31 10.35
C PHE A 259 8.18 -20.61 9.72
N GLU A 260 9.48 -20.85 9.67
CA GLU A 260 10.09 -21.96 8.93
C GLU A 260 10.39 -23.18 9.81
N GLY A 261 10.11 -23.09 11.11
CA GLY A 261 10.36 -24.17 12.07
C GLY A 261 11.85 -24.54 12.17
N ALA A 262 12.15 -25.82 12.36
CA ALA A 262 13.54 -26.29 12.56
C ALA A 262 14.49 -26.04 11.38
N LYS A 263 13.96 -25.74 10.19
CA LYS A 263 14.77 -25.43 9.00
C LYS A 263 15.20 -23.97 8.94
N GLY A 264 14.48 -23.09 9.66
CA GLY A 264 14.77 -21.66 9.70
C GLY A 264 16.12 -21.35 10.32
N LYS A 265 16.79 -20.33 9.80
CA LYS A 265 18.06 -19.83 10.35
C LYS A 265 17.79 -18.61 11.23
N VAL A 266 18.63 -18.39 12.20
CA VAL A 266 18.67 -17.17 13.01
C VAL A 266 19.84 -16.32 12.51
N ARG A 267 19.55 -15.08 12.06
CA ARG A 267 20.52 -14.19 11.43
C ARG A 267 20.71 -12.91 12.24
N THR A 268 21.95 -12.44 12.30
CA THR A 268 22.24 -11.06 12.72
C THR A 268 21.81 -10.09 11.63
N SER A 269 21.80 -8.77 11.92
CA SER A 269 21.49 -7.75 10.90
C SER A 269 22.44 -7.83 9.69
N ALA A 270 23.74 -8.06 9.92
CA ALA A 270 24.71 -8.21 8.85
C ALA A 270 24.44 -9.47 8.00
N GLU A 271 24.12 -10.59 8.64
CA GLU A 271 23.78 -11.84 7.95
C GLU A 271 22.46 -11.72 7.19
N GLN A 272 21.48 -10.97 7.70
CA GLN A 272 20.22 -10.66 7.01
C GLN A 272 20.50 -9.86 5.73
N ALA A 273 21.31 -8.82 5.80
CA ALA A 273 21.70 -8.03 4.64
C ALA A 273 22.44 -8.88 3.59
N GLU A 274 23.32 -9.79 4.03
CA GLU A 274 24.03 -10.71 3.14
C GLU A 274 23.08 -11.69 2.44
N TYR A 275 22.15 -12.27 3.18
CA TYR A 275 21.15 -13.19 2.62
C TYR A 275 20.27 -12.51 1.56
N LEU A 276 19.81 -11.27 1.83
CA LEU A 276 19.06 -10.50 0.84
C LEU A 276 19.90 -10.18 -0.41
N ALA A 277 21.21 -9.90 -0.23
CA ALA A 277 22.11 -9.68 -1.34
C ALA A 277 22.32 -10.95 -2.19
N GLU A 278 22.38 -12.12 -1.57
CA GLU A 278 22.46 -13.41 -2.28
C GLU A 278 21.20 -13.65 -3.13
N LEU A 279 20.01 -13.36 -2.59
CA LEU A 279 18.76 -13.47 -3.35
C LEU A 279 18.71 -12.50 -4.54
N VAL A 280 19.14 -11.26 -4.34
CA VAL A 280 19.23 -10.25 -5.41
C VAL A 280 20.21 -10.68 -6.52
N ALA A 281 21.33 -11.34 -6.18
CA ALA A 281 22.28 -11.86 -7.14
C ALA A 281 21.71 -13.03 -7.98
N LYS A 282 20.78 -13.79 -7.40
CA LYS A 282 20.22 -15.01 -8.02
C LYS A 282 18.94 -14.75 -8.80
N TYR A 283 18.13 -13.80 -8.37
CA TYR A 283 16.79 -13.50 -8.91
C TYR A 283 16.66 -12.04 -9.36
N PRO A 284 15.79 -11.71 -10.31
CA PRO A 284 15.61 -10.34 -10.78
C PRO A 284 14.79 -9.49 -9.81
N ILE A 285 15.26 -9.38 -8.58
CA ILE A 285 14.61 -8.61 -7.53
C ILE A 285 14.99 -7.14 -7.70
N ILE A 286 13.99 -6.29 -7.95
CA ILE A 286 14.17 -4.84 -8.13
C ILE A 286 13.76 -4.03 -6.90
N SER A 287 12.95 -4.62 -6.01
CA SER A 287 12.42 -3.94 -4.84
C SER A 287 12.31 -4.89 -3.65
N ILE A 288 12.72 -4.41 -2.47
CA ILE A 288 12.59 -5.11 -1.18
C ILE A 288 11.94 -4.14 -0.20
N GLU A 289 10.78 -4.52 0.31
CA GLU A 289 10.06 -3.80 1.36
C GLU A 289 10.40 -4.43 2.72
N ASP A 290 10.66 -3.58 3.70
CA ASP A 290 10.94 -3.95 5.09
C ASP A 290 11.91 -5.15 5.22
N GLY A 291 13.05 -5.04 4.55
CA GLY A 291 14.14 -6.03 4.64
C GLY A 291 14.80 -6.10 6.01
N MET A 292 14.55 -5.12 6.87
CA MET A 292 14.98 -5.02 8.27
C MET A 292 13.81 -4.62 9.16
N ASP A 293 13.95 -4.85 10.46
CA ASP A 293 12.98 -4.44 11.48
C ASP A 293 12.84 -2.92 11.56
N GLN A 294 11.64 -2.44 11.89
CA GLN A 294 11.29 -1.02 12.01
C GLN A 294 12.16 -0.25 13.00
N ASN A 295 12.74 -0.91 13.99
CA ASN A 295 13.61 -0.32 15.01
C ASN A 295 15.10 -0.62 14.79
N ASP A 296 15.46 -1.49 13.84
CA ASP A 296 16.87 -1.82 13.53
C ASP A 296 17.46 -0.84 12.50
N TRP A 297 17.64 0.40 12.90
CA TRP A 297 18.13 1.46 12.03
C TRP A 297 19.57 1.25 11.58
N ASP A 298 20.42 0.68 12.42
CA ASP A 298 21.78 0.29 12.03
C ASP A 298 21.78 -0.83 11.00
N GLY A 299 20.89 -1.82 11.15
CA GLY A 299 20.66 -2.85 10.15
C GLY A 299 20.16 -2.28 8.83
N TRP A 300 19.24 -1.33 8.86
CA TRP A 300 18.77 -0.61 7.67
C TRP A 300 19.89 0.14 6.95
N LYS A 301 20.81 0.74 7.72
CA LYS A 301 21.98 1.40 7.14
C LYS A 301 22.91 0.41 6.43
N LEU A 302 23.18 -0.73 7.05
CA LEU A 302 23.96 -1.81 6.44
C LEU A 302 23.32 -2.28 5.12
N LEU A 303 22.02 -2.52 5.13
CA LEU A 303 21.27 -2.96 3.95
C LEU A 303 21.32 -1.91 2.83
N THR A 304 21.11 -0.65 3.19
CA THR A 304 21.13 0.47 2.22
C THR A 304 22.50 0.65 1.59
N ASP A 305 23.56 0.60 2.38
CA ASP A 305 24.93 0.70 1.88
C ASP A 305 25.28 -0.47 0.93
N LYS A 306 24.75 -1.66 1.22
CA LYS A 306 25.00 -2.87 0.41
C LYS A 306 24.19 -2.93 -0.88
N LEU A 307 22.91 -2.61 -0.85
CA LEU A 307 21.97 -2.84 -1.94
C LEU A 307 21.32 -1.58 -2.51
N GLY A 308 21.36 -0.45 -1.81
CA GLY A 308 20.56 0.73 -2.15
C GLY A 308 20.84 1.36 -3.51
N LYS A 309 21.97 1.05 -4.16
CA LYS A 309 22.27 1.51 -5.53
C LYS A 309 21.69 0.60 -6.61
N LYS A 310 21.34 -0.62 -6.26
CA LYS A 310 20.88 -1.67 -7.20
C LYS A 310 19.41 -2.00 -7.02
N VAL A 311 18.87 -1.87 -5.80
CA VAL A 311 17.54 -2.32 -5.42
C VAL A 311 16.79 -1.19 -4.74
N GLN A 312 15.52 -1.04 -5.08
CA GLN A 312 14.61 -0.17 -4.35
C GLN A 312 14.37 -0.76 -2.96
N LEU A 313 14.70 -0.01 -1.92
CA LEU A 313 14.52 -0.38 -0.53
C LEU A 313 13.39 0.44 0.07
N VAL A 314 12.23 -0.21 0.24
CA VAL A 314 10.99 0.44 0.66
C VAL A 314 10.82 0.33 2.17
N GLY A 315 10.62 1.46 2.84
CA GLY A 315 10.20 1.48 4.24
C GLY A 315 8.68 1.55 4.35
N ASP A 316 8.05 0.49 4.87
CA ASP A 316 6.65 0.44 5.28
C ASP A 316 6.53 0.69 6.79
N ASP A 317 6.73 -0.32 7.61
CA ASP A 317 6.72 -0.19 9.07
C ASP A 317 7.81 0.77 9.58
N LEU A 318 8.89 0.90 8.82
CA LEU A 318 9.98 1.84 9.11
C LEU A 318 9.50 3.30 9.14
N PHE A 319 8.69 3.72 8.19
CA PHE A 319 8.31 5.13 7.99
C PHE A 319 6.85 5.43 8.32
N VAL A 320 5.97 4.45 8.24
CA VAL A 320 4.52 4.54 8.52
C VAL A 320 3.85 5.78 7.91
N THR A 321 4.26 6.17 6.69
CA THR A 321 3.77 7.36 5.97
C THR A 321 3.96 8.66 6.78
N ASN A 322 4.90 8.69 7.72
CA ASN A 322 5.12 9.79 8.65
C ASN A 322 6.30 10.64 8.22
N VAL A 323 6.06 11.93 7.93
CA VAL A 323 7.11 12.87 7.46
C VAL A 323 8.25 13.04 8.45
N SER A 324 7.99 13.05 9.76
CA SER A 324 9.03 13.22 10.78
C SER A 324 9.98 12.02 10.83
N ILE A 325 9.45 10.81 10.65
CA ILE A 325 10.27 9.59 10.62
C ILE A 325 11.00 9.49 9.28
N LEU A 326 10.34 9.82 8.17
CA LEU A 326 10.95 9.86 6.85
C LEU A 326 12.11 10.84 6.80
N GLU A 327 11.96 12.04 7.35
CA GLU A 327 13.01 13.06 7.41
C GLU A 327 14.26 12.54 8.14
N ARG A 328 14.07 11.83 9.25
CA ARG A 328 15.17 11.19 9.99
C ARG A 328 15.86 10.10 9.15
N GLY A 329 15.09 9.30 8.43
CA GLY A 329 15.63 8.27 7.54
C GLY A 329 16.44 8.86 6.39
N ILE A 330 15.94 9.92 5.76
CA ILE A 330 16.65 10.67 4.71
C ILE A 330 17.97 11.22 5.24
N ALA A 331 17.94 11.87 6.40
CA ALA A 331 19.14 12.45 7.02
C ALA A 331 20.22 11.40 7.34
N LYS A 332 19.81 10.17 7.66
CA LYS A 332 20.72 9.06 7.94
C LYS A 332 21.10 8.22 6.72
N GLY A 333 20.55 8.52 5.54
CA GLY A 333 20.79 7.75 4.32
C GLY A 333 20.27 6.32 4.42
N ILE A 334 19.09 6.14 4.98
CA ILE A 334 18.43 4.85 5.21
C ILE A 334 17.29 4.67 4.21
N ALA A 335 17.19 3.49 3.60
CA ALA A 335 16.24 3.18 2.52
C ALA A 335 16.40 4.11 1.31
N ASN A 336 15.55 3.99 0.31
CA ASN A 336 15.49 4.88 -0.84
C ASN A 336 14.07 5.00 -1.41
N SER A 337 13.08 4.46 -0.70
CA SER A 337 11.67 4.48 -1.06
C SER A 337 10.80 4.43 0.19
N ILE A 338 9.58 4.93 0.08
CA ILE A 338 8.55 4.85 1.13
C ILE A 338 7.29 4.21 0.59
N LEU A 339 6.69 3.31 1.38
CA LEU A 339 5.35 2.83 1.12
C LEU A 339 4.34 3.85 1.66
N ILE A 340 3.32 4.17 0.89
CA ILE A 340 2.31 5.18 1.23
C ILE A 340 0.98 4.48 1.51
N LYS A 341 0.60 4.47 2.76
CA LYS A 341 -0.69 3.95 3.25
C LYS A 341 -1.46 5.08 3.92
N VAL A 342 -2.50 5.53 3.28
CA VAL A 342 -3.27 6.72 3.72
C VAL A 342 -3.75 6.64 5.18
N ASN A 343 -4.09 5.44 5.65
CA ASN A 343 -4.57 5.22 7.00
C ASN A 343 -3.48 5.12 8.08
N GLN A 344 -2.20 4.98 7.69
CA GLN A 344 -1.08 5.01 8.65
C GLN A 344 -0.87 6.41 9.21
N ILE A 345 -1.28 7.44 8.49
CA ILE A 345 -1.13 8.84 8.89
C ILE A 345 -2.50 9.52 9.11
N GLY A 346 -3.50 9.25 8.28
CA GLY A 346 -4.90 9.56 8.55
C GLY A 346 -5.46 10.82 7.91
N THR A 347 -4.71 11.54 7.05
CA THR A 347 -5.25 12.62 6.21
C THR A 347 -4.64 12.60 4.82
N LEU A 348 -5.35 13.16 3.85
CA LEU A 348 -4.84 13.36 2.50
C LEU A 348 -3.68 14.36 2.48
N SER A 349 -3.78 15.46 3.24
CA SER A 349 -2.73 16.49 3.30
C SER A 349 -1.40 15.94 3.81
N GLU A 350 -1.40 15.11 4.86
CA GLU A 350 -0.20 14.48 5.38
C GLU A 350 0.35 13.42 4.42
N THR A 351 -0.54 12.69 3.73
CA THR A 351 -0.16 11.74 2.69
C THR A 351 0.58 12.43 1.54
N ILE A 352 0.05 13.54 1.05
CA ILE A 352 0.69 14.35 0.00
C ILE A 352 2.05 14.86 0.48
N ALA A 353 2.13 15.33 1.72
CA ALA A 353 3.39 15.83 2.29
C ALA A 353 4.46 14.73 2.35
N ALA A 354 4.11 13.49 2.68
CA ALA A 354 5.04 12.37 2.69
C ALA A 354 5.56 12.03 1.29
N VAL A 355 4.69 12.01 0.29
CA VAL A 355 5.09 11.79 -1.11
C VAL A 355 6.00 12.90 -1.62
N ASP A 356 5.65 14.16 -1.34
CA ASP A 356 6.43 15.33 -1.75
C ASP A 356 7.84 15.32 -1.11
N MET A 357 7.92 15.04 0.19
CA MET A 357 9.21 14.91 0.89
C MET A 357 10.07 13.80 0.29
N ALA A 358 9.51 12.63 0.01
CA ALA A 358 10.22 11.53 -0.63
C ALA A 358 10.78 11.94 -2.00
N ASN A 359 9.94 12.51 -2.84
CA ASN A 359 10.34 12.95 -4.19
C ASN A 359 11.47 13.98 -4.15
N ARG A 360 11.39 14.97 -3.26
CA ARG A 360 12.43 16.01 -3.10
C ARG A 360 13.75 15.44 -2.63
N ALA A 361 13.74 14.34 -1.89
CA ALA A 361 14.95 13.65 -1.42
C ALA A 361 15.51 12.64 -2.42
N GLY A 362 14.85 12.46 -3.59
CA GLY A 362 15.22 11.42 -4.56
C GLY A 362 14.78 10.02 -4.17
N TYR A 363 13.91 9.89 -3.17
CA TYR A 363 13.23 8.63 -2.84
C TYR A 363 12.06 8.41 -3.78
N THR A 364 11.75 7.16 -4.07
CA THR A 364 10.47 6.82 -4.69
C THR A 364 9.38 6.65 -3.64
N ALA A 365 8.14 6.72 -4.07
CA ALA A 365 6.97 6.43 -3.25
C ALA A 365 6.13 5.36 -3.95
N VAL A 366 5.60 4.43 -3.19
CA VAL A 366 4.72 3.36 -3.68
C VAL A 366 3.36 3.51 -3.02
N MET A 367 2.32 3.81 -3.79
CA MET A 367 0.95 3.86 -3.26
C MET A 367 0.50 2.44 -2.90
N SER A 368 -0.08 2.24 -1.72
CA SER A 368 -0.38 0.91 -1.21
C SER A 368 -1.79 0.79 -0.64
N HIS A 369 -2.37 -0.39 -0.85
CA HIS A 369 -3.56 -0.88 -0.16
C HIS A 369 -3.22 -1.33 1.28
N ARG A 370 -4.23 -1.88 1.95
CA ARG A 370 -4.06 -2.66 3.19
C ARG A 370 -4.68 -4.04 3.01
N SER A 371 -4.45 -4.95 3.99
CA SER A 371 -5.01 -6.31 3.94
C SER A 371 -6.54 -6.32 3.96
N GLY A 372 -7.15 -5.47 4.78
CA GLY A 372 -8.59 -5.20 4.77
C GLY A 372 -8.91 -4.02 3.86
N GLU A 373 -9.57 -4.30 2.76
CA GLU A 373 -9.99 -3.32 1.76
C GLU A 373 -11.50 -3.33 1.55
N THR A 374 -11.97 -2.34 0.80
CA THR A 374 -13.35 -2.23 0.34
C THR A 374 -13.37 -2.05 -1.19
N GLU A 375 -14.52 -1.77 -1.77
CA GLU A 375 -14.66 -1.39 -3.18
C GLU A 375 -14.10 0.02 -3.47
N ASP A 376 -13.76 0.78 -2.44
CA ASP A 376 -13.16 2.11 -2.59
C ASP A 376 -11.87 2.02 -3.43
N ASN A 377 -11.77 2.89 -4.43
CA ASN A 377 -10.66 2.91 -5.39
C ASN A 377 -9.82 4.20 -5.30
N THR A 378 -9.96 4.96 -4.23
CA THR A 378 -9.28 6.26 -4.04
C THR A 378 -7.78 6.16 -4.26
N ILE A 379 -7.12 5.12 -3.78
CA ILE A 379 -5.66 4.97 -3.92
C ILE A 379 -5.21 4.84 -5.38
N ALA A 380 -6.05 4.35 -6.28
CA ALA A 380 -5.75 4.32 -7.70
C ALA A 380 -5.64 5.74 -8.27
N ASP A 381 -6.60 6.60 -7.98
CA ASP A 381 -6.55 8.02 -8.34
C ASP A 381 -5.35 8.73 -7.69
N LEU A 382 -5.08 8.47 -6.42
CA LEU A 382 -3.95 9.07 -5.71
C LEU A 382 -2.60 8.66 -6.28
N ALA A 383 -2.44 7.42 -6.74
CA ALA A 383 -1.21 6.96 -7.39
C ALA A 383 -0.90 7.79 -8.65
N VAL A 384 -1.91 8.09 -9.46
CA VAL A 384 -1.77 8.94 -10.65
C VAL A 384 -1.61 10.40 -10.26
N ALA A 385 -2.44 10.90 -9.35
CA ALA A 385 -2.41 12.28 -8.88
C ALA A 385 -1.05 12.69 -8.33
N LEU A 386 -0.45 11.83 -7.51
CA LEU A 386 0.80 12.11 -6.81
C LEU A 386 2.03 11.61 -7.56
N ASN A 387 1.84 11.09 -8.77
CA ASN A 387 2.91 10.60 -9.64
C ASN A 387 3.84 9.62 -8.92
N THR A 388 3.26 8.65 -8.20
CA THR A 388 4.06 7.67 -7.47
C THR A 388 4.81 6.71 -8.41
N GLY A 389 4.31 6.51 -9.62
CA GLY A 389 4.92 5.62 -10.61
C GLY A 389 4.84 4.14 -10.27
N GLN A 390 4.37 3.80 -9.06
CA GLN A 390 4.23 2.43 -8.57
C GLN A 390 3.00 2.31 -7.66
N ILE A 391 2.33 1.16 -7.71
CA ILE A 391 1.21 0.84 -6.84
C ILE A 391 1.30 -0.61 -6.35
N LYS A 392 1.11 -0.81 -5.05
CA LYS A 392 1.02 -2.12 -4.40
C LYS A 392 -0.43 -2.32 -3.94
N THR A 393 -1.22 -3.07 -4.70
CA THR A 393 -2.67 -3.22 -4.42
C THR A 393 -3.21 -4.63 -4.64
N GLY A 394 -2.38 -5.63 -4.36
CA GLY A 394 -2.76 -7.03 -4.37
C GLY A 394 -2.52 -7.73 -5.69
N SER A 395 -3.06 -8.94 -5.81
CA SER A 395 -2.91 -9.82 -6.97
C SER A 395 -3.98 -9.56 -8.04
N ALA A 396 -4.05 -10.46 -9.03
CA ALA A 396 -5.06 -10.44 -10.10
C ALA A 396 -6.33 -11.19 -9.72
N SER A 397 -6.75 -11.14 -8.47
CA SER A 397 -7.98 -11.74 -7.96
C SER A 397 -8.54 -10.97 -6.77
N ARG A 398 -9.80 -11.18 -6.41
CA ARG A 398 -10.63 -10.49 -5.43
C ARG A 398 -11.06 -9.09 -5.87
N SER A 399 -12.36 -8.83 -5.77
CA SER A 399 -12.99 -7.59 -6.28
C SER A 399 -12.47 -6.33 -5.58
N ASP A 400 -12.08 -6.43 -4.32
CA ASP A 400 -11.50 -5.34 -3.55
C ASP A 400 -10.14 -4.88 -4.10
N ARG A 401 -9.40 -5.79 -4.75
CA ARG A 401 -8.15 -5.49 -5.47
C ARG A 401 -8.43 -5.03 -6.89
N MET A 402 -9.32 -5.75 -7.59
CA MET A 402 -9.71 -5.40 -8.97
C MET A 402 -10.34 -4.01 -9.05
N ALA A 403 -11.02 -3.55 -8.00
CA ALA A 403 -11.58 -2.20 -7.95
C ALA A 403 -10.52 -1.12 -8.25
N LYS A 404 -9.30 -1.30 -7.73
CA LYS A 404 -8.17 -0.38 -7.95
C LYS A 404 -7.60 -0.52 -9.36
N TYR A 405 -7.34 -1.73 -9.82
CA TYR A 405 -6.83 -1.99 -11.17
C TYR A 405 -7.83 -1.54 -12.25
N ASN A 406 -9.11 -1.82 -12.07
CA ASN A 406 -10.15 -1.37 -13.00
C ASN A 406 -10.25 0.16 -13.05
N GLN A 407 -10.07 0.83 -11.91
CA GLN A 407 -10.03 2.29 -11.87
C GLN A 407 -8.84 2.85 -12.66
N LEU A 408 -7.66 2.24 -12.54
CA LEU A 408 -6.49 2.62 -13.31
C LEU A 408 -6.67 2.40 -14.82
N LEU A 409 -7.37 1.34 -15.22
CA LEU A 409 -7.74 1.13 -16.62
C LEU A 409 -8.67 2.24 -17.16
N ARG A 410 -9.64 2.68 -16.35
CA ARG A 410 -10.52 3.83 -16.71
C ARG A 410 -9.72 5.14 -16.80
N ILE A 411 -8.77 5.35 -15.90
CA ILE A 411 -7.89 6.54 -15.93
C ILE A 411 -7.03 6.53 -17.18
N GLU A 412 -6.43 5.39 -17.55
CA GLU A 412 -5.65 5.26 -18.77
C GLU A 412 -6.50 5.58 -20.01
N GLU A 413 -7.72 5.04 -20.09
CA GLU A 413 -8.66 5.35 -21.17
C GLU A 413 -8.99 6.84 -21.23
N SER A 414 -9.28 7.45 -20.10
CA SER A 414 -9.57 8.88 -19.98
C SER A 414 -8.41 9.77 -20.41
N LEU A 415 -7.18 9.39 -20.11
CA LEU A 415 -5.96 10.10 -20.53
C LEU A 415 -5.64 9.92 -22.01
N GLY A 416 -6.03 8.79 -22.59
CA GLY A 416 -5.80 8.50 -24.01
C GLY A 416 -4.33 8.56 -24.40
N SER A 417 -4.01 9.34 -25.43
CA SER A 417 -2.65 9.42 -25.97
C SER A 417 -1.61 10.08 -25.06
N VAL A 418 -2.04 10.78 -24.00
CA VAL A 418 -1.12 11.40 -23.02
C VAL A 418 -0.85 10.50 -21.83
N ALA A 419 -1.52 9.35 -21.71
CA ALA A 419 -1.23 8.37 -20.68
C ALA A 419 0.23 7.89 -20.81
N TYR A 420 0.96 7.94 -19.69
CA TYR A 420 2.35 7.53 -19.63
C TYR A 420 2.54 6.35 -18.69
N TYR A 421 3.13 5.27 -19.18
CA TYR A 421 3.52 4.12 -18.37
C TYR A 421 5.05 4.13 -18.24
N PRO A 422 5.60 4.33 -17.00
CA PRO A 422 7.01 4.68 -16.84
C PRO A 422 7.97 3.50 -17.00
N LYS A 423 7.51 2.25 -16.95
CA LYS A 423 8.36 1.06 -17.02
C LYS A 423 9.44 1.10 -15.92
N GLU A 424 10.67 0.75 -16.25
CA GLU A 424 11.79 0.78 -15.29
C GLU A 424 12.18 2.21 -14.85
N LYS A 425 11.71 3.23 -15.55
CA LYS A 425 11.92 4.62 -15.11
C LYS A 425 11.13 4.98 -13.83
N ALA A 426 10.21 4.11 -13.40
CA ALA A 426 9.54 4.25 -12.12
C ALA A 426 10.50 4.12 -10.93
N PHE A 427 11.64 3.46 -11.12
CA PHE A 427 12.63 3.23 -10.07
C PHE A 427 13.74 4.27 -10.10
N ASN A 428 14.33 4.54 -8.94
CA ASN A 428 15.48 5.43 -8.75
C ASN A 428 16.82 4.68 -8.69
N VAL A 429 16.85 3.42 -9.05
CA VAL A 429 18.03 2.56 -9.08
C VAL A 429 18.34 2.12 -10.50
N LYS A 430 19.63 1.88 -10.78
CA LYS A 430 20.10 1.34 -12.07
C LYS A 430 20.62 -0.07 -11.85
N ASN A 431 19.95 -1.03 -12.48
CA ASN A 431 20.42 -2.42 -12.59
C ASN A 431 21.38 -2.60 -13.74
#